data_77e45c447996c138cb2b03abb58ac7dd
#
_entry.id   77e45c447996c138cb2b03abb58ac7dd
#
_cell.length_a   1.000
_cell.length_b   1.000
_cell.length_c   1.000
_cell.angle_alpha   90.00
_cell.angle_beta   90.00
_cell.angle_gamma   90.00
#
_symmetry.space_group_name_H-M   'P 1'
#
loop_
_entity.id
_entity.type
_entity.pdbx_description
1 polymer ?
#
loop_
_entity_poly.entity_id
_entity_poly.type
_entity_poly.pdbx_seq_one_letter_code
_entity_poly.pdbx_strand_id
1 'polypeptide(L)'
;MYKRQIFNGDGYSREWELEAKKRGLANVKTTPYALDAMITDQAKSLFERNNVLSEKELVARYNVLQEIYVNKISTEACMVKELALTHILPSAITYQTQLMTLHKGYKELGLEKACNDVKGQIEEIHFHTSAIRNSISLMDNAGNESHNSTSVEEESKWLN
;
A
#
# COMPACT_ATOMS: atom_id res chain seq x y z
N MET A 1 14.89 31.14 -8.61
CA MET A 1 14.94 29.71 -8.31
C MET A 1 13.76 29.24 -7.47
N TYR A 2 13.38 29.96 -6.42
CA TYR A 2 12.27 29.58 -5.51
C TYR A 2 10.89 29.42 -6.15
N LYS A 3 10.52 30.24 -7.16
CA LYS A 3 9.21 30.15 -7.83
C LYS A 3 8.95 28.83 -8.58
N ARG A 4 9.98 28.04 -8.90
CA ARG A 4 9.82 26.74 -9.56
C ARG A 4 9.33 25.64 -8.60
N GLN A 5 9.56 25.82 -7.31
CA GLN A 5 9.26 24.84 -6.27
C GLN A 5 7.95 25.10 -5.52
N ILE A 6 7.34 26.29 -5.75
CA ILE A 6 6.09 26.64 -5.08
C ILE A 6 4.92 26.24 -5.99
N PHE A 7 4.03 25.46 -5.46
CA PHE A 7 2.77 25.07 -6.07
C PHE A 7 1.62 25.43 -5.12
N ASN A 8 0.67 26.26 -5.59
CA ASN A 8 -0.47 26.74 -4.81
C ASN A 8 -1.70 25.85 -5.06
N GLY A 9 -1.57 24.56 -4.99
CA GLY A 9 -2.62 23.59 -5.23
C GLY A 9 -2.44 22.34 -4.38
N ASP A 10 -3.29 21.36 -4.61
CA ASP A 10 -3.17 20.04 -3.98
C ASP A 10 -1.98 19.28 -4.59
N GLY A 11 -0.93 19.05 -3.77
CA GLY A 11 0.27 18.30 -4.15
C GLY A 11 0.04 16.82 -4.45
N TYR A 12 -1.14 16.29 -4.16
CA TYR A 12 -1.54 14.90 -4.49
C TYR A 12 -2.37 14.82 -5.78
N SER A 13 -2.72 15.97 -6.37
CA SER A 13 -3.53 16.02 -7.59
C SER A 13 -2.75 15.65 -8.84
N ARG A 14 -3.50 15.19 -9.85
CA ARG A 14 -2.94 14.97 -11.19
C ARG A 14 -2.37 16.25 -11.82
N GLU A 15 -2.91 17.40 -11.46
CA GLU A 15 -2.42 18.72 -11.89
C GLU A 15 -0.98 18.97 -11.42
N TRP A 16 -0.69 18.58 -10.17
CA TRP A 16 0.68 18.63 -9.66
C TRP A 16 1.64 17.75 -10.44
N GLU A 17 1.25 16.53 -10.78
CA GLU A 17 2.10 15.60 -11.54
C GLU A 17 2.51 16.22 -12.91
N LEU A 18 1.55 16.82 -13.59
CA LEU A 18 1.79 17.47 -14.88
C LEU A 18 2.66 18.73 -14.73
N GLU A 19 2.40 19.52 -13.70
CA GLU A 19 3.16 20.74 -13.43
C GLU A 19 4.59 20.45 -12.97
N ALA A 20 4.80 19.42 -12.13
CA ALA A 20 6.12 18.97 -11.72
C ALA A 20 6.96 18.54 -12.92
N LYS A 21 6.38 17.74 -13.81
CA LYS A 21 7.03 17.33 -15.06
C LYS A 21 7.39 18.52 -15.94
N LYS A 22 6.49 19.49 -16.11
CA LYS A 22 6.71 20.72 -16.87
C LYS A 22 7.85 21.57 -16.29
N ARG A 23 7.96 21.59 -14.97
CA ARG A 23 9.02 22.34 -14.25
C ARG A 23 10.34 21.59 -14.17
N GLY A 24 10.39 20.34 -14.60
CA GLY A 24 11.58 19.48 -14.49
C GLY A 24 11.89 19.08 -13.04
N LEU A 25 10.86 18.99 -12.19
CA LEU A 25 10.99 18.52 -10.81
C LEU A 25 10.82 17.00 -10.75
N ALA A 26 11.64 16.35 -9.94
CA ALA A 26 11.45 14.94 -9.63
C ALA A 26 10.15 14.78 -8.80
N ASN A 27 9.26 13.91 -9.27
CA ASN A 27 8.04 13.53 -8.55
C ASN A 27 8.06 12.01 -8.35
N VAL A 28 8.96 11.56 -7.48
CA VAL A 28 9.13 10.15 -7.16
C VAL A 28 8.02 9.74 -6.21
N LYS A 29 7.24 8.72 -6.58
CA LYS A 29 6.03 8.32 -5.85
C LYS A 29 6.30 7.38 -4.69
N THR A 30 7.44 6.71 -4.67
CA THR A 30 7.76 5.71 -3.65
C THR A 30 9.01 6.08 -2.88
N THR A 31 9.01 5.79 -1.59
CA THR A 31 10.11 6.14 -0.68
C THR A 31 11.44 5.50 -1.08
N PRO A 32 11.53 4.21 -1.44
CA PRO A 32 12.81 3.60 -1.80
C PRO A 32 13.51 4.31 -2.95
N TYR A 33 12.76 4.58 -4.04
CA TYR A 33 13.32 5.30 -5.19
C TYR A 33 13.65 6.78 -4.89
N ALA A 34 12.94 7.40 -3.95
CA ALA A 34 13.27 8.76 -3.52
C ALA A 34 14.57 8.80 -2.72
N LEU A 35 14.85 7.77 -1.92
CA LEU A 35 16.07 7.63 -1.14
C LEU A 35 17.31 7.44 -2.02
N ASP A 36 17.18 6.88 -3.23
CA ASP A 36 18.30 6.71 -4.17
C ASP A 36 19.02 8.04 -4.47
N ALA A 37 18.31 9.17 -4.33
CA ALA A 37 18.92 10.50 -4.48
C ALA A 37 20.02 10.78 -3.44
N MET A 38 19.99 10.11 -2.27
CA MET A 38 21.00 10.30 -1.21
C MET A 38 22.36 9.69 -1.56
N ILE A 39 22.39 8.64 -2.36
CA ILE A 39 23.61 7.90 -2.71
C ILE A 39 24.16 8.25 -4.07
N THR A 40 23.62 9.30 -4.73
CA THR A 40 24.20 9.82 -5.96
C THR A 40 25.60 10.41 -5.73
N ASP A 41 26.47 10.37 -6.73
CA ASP A 41 27.83 10.95 -6.64
C ASP A 41 27.79 12.43 -6.27
N GLN A 42 26.77 13.16 -6.73
CA GLN A 42 26.57 14.56 -6.38
C GLN A 42 26.27 14.73 -4.90
N ALA A 43 25.40 13.90 -4.34
CA ALA A 43 25.06 13.94 -2.92
C ALA A 43 26.28 13.56 -2.05
N LYS A 44 26.97 12.48 -2.38
CA LYS A 44 28.20 12.05 -1.69
C LYS A 44 29.25 13.18 -1.65
N SER A 45 29.56 13.74 -2.81
CA SER A 45 30.52 14.86 -2.93
C SER A 45 30.05 16.11 -2.17
N LEU A 46 28.74 16.39 -2.14
CA LEU A 46 28.21 17.53 -1.40
C LEU A 46 28.41 17.37 0.11
N PHE A 47 28.07 16.21 0.66
CA PHE A 47 28.16 15.92 2.10
C PHE A 47 29.62 15.88 2.56
N GLU A 48 30.50 15.24 1.80
CA GLU A 48 31.92 15.15 2.09
C GLU A 48 32.62 16.52 2.04
N ARG A 49 32.39 17.30 0.99
CA ARG A 49 32.97 18.65 0.82
C ARG A 49 32.57 19.61 1.98
N ASN A 50 31.36 19.43 2.51
CA ASN A 50 30.89 20.27 3.60
C ASN A 50 31.19 19.67 4.99
N ASN A 51 31.95 18.56 5.07
CA ASN A 51 32.29 17.86 6.31
C ASN A 51 31.05 17.50 7.16
N VAL A 52 29.93 17.16 6.52
CA VAL A 52 28.69 16.78 7.22
C VAL A 52 28.65 15.29 7.45
N LEU A 53 28.90 14.49 6.43
CA LEU A 53 28.93 13.03 6.45
C LEU A 53 30.01 12.53 5.49
N SER A 54 30.74 11.51 5.89
CA SER A 54 31.56 10.73 4.98
C SER A 54 30.68 9.86 4.07
N GLU A 55 31.23 9.37 2.97
CA GLU A 55 30.50 8.46 2.08
C GLU A 55 29.98 7.23 2.81
N LYS A 56 30.78 6.64 3.71
CA LYS A 56 30.37 5.45 4.49
C LYS A 56 29.19 5.75 5.41
N GLU A 57 29.20 6.90 6.06
CA GLU A 57 28.08 7.32 6.95
C GLU A 57 26.81 7.61 6.16
N LEU A 58 26.95 8.19 4.95
CA LEU A 58 25.81 8.46 4.09
C LEU A 58 25.16 7.15 3.58
N VAL A 59 25.96 6.20 3.13
CA VAL A 59 25.49 4.87 2.74
C VAL A 59 24.85 4.12 3.92
N ALA A 60 25.45 4.18 5.09
CA ALA A 60 24.88 3.57 6.29
C ALA A 60 23.50 4.16 6.63
N ARG A 61 23.35 5.49 6.54
CA ARG A 61 22.04 6.16 6.74
C ARG A 61 21.02 5.77 5.69
N TYR A 62 21.43 5.67 4.44
CA TYR A 62 20.58 5.20 3.37
C TYR A 62 20.03 3.79 3.67
N ASN A 63 20.92 2.84 4.04
CA ASN A 63 20.51 1.49 4.38
C ASN A 63 19.53 1.44 5.57
N VAL A 64 19.78 2.23 6.61
CA VAL A 64 18.88 2.33 7.78
C VAL A 64 17.50 2.87 7.38
N LEU A 65 17.44 3.86 6.49
CA LEU A 65 16.16 4.41 6.03
C LEU A 65 15.38 3.41 5.17
N GLN A 66 16.07 2.62 4.34
CA GLN A 66 15.46 1.52 3.59
C GLN A 66 14.91 0.45 4.53
N GLU A 67 15.67 0.05 5.55
CA GLU A 67 15.26 -0.94 6.54
C GLU A 67 14.06 -0.46 7.36
N ILE A 68 14.03 0.81 7.76
CA ILE A 68 12.88 1.43 8.44
C ILE A 68 11.63 1.34 7.56
N TYR A 69 11.77 1.61 6.26
CA TYR A 69 10.66 1.52 5.32
C TYR A 69 10.13 0.09 5.20
N VAL A 70 11.02 -0.90 4.99
CA VAL A 70 10.67 -2.32 4.91
C VAL A 70 9.92 -2.77 6.17
N ASN A 71 10.48 -2.49 7.35
CA ASN A 71 9.88 -2.86 8.62
C ASN A 71 8.49 -2.23 8.81
N LYS A 72 8.33 -0.98 8.43
CA LYS A 72 7.04 -0.27 8.52
C LYS A 72 5.98 -0.90 7.62
N ILE A 73 6.28 -1.09 6.35
CA ILE A 73 5.34 -1.67 5.38
C ILE A 73 4.99 -3.12 5.76
N SER A 74 5.97 -3.93 6.15
CA SER A 74 5.74 -5.30 6.58
C SER A 74 4.83 -5.37 7.82
N THR A 75 5.04 -4.47 8.78
CA THR A 75 4.18 -4.37 9.97
C THR A 75 2.75 -3.95 9.59
N GLU A 76 2.59 -2.95 8.74
CA GLU A 76 1.28 -2.49 8.27
C GLU A 76 0.55 -3.60 7.51
N ALA A 77 1.23 -4.34 6.64
CA ALA A 77 0.68 -5.47 5.91
C ALA A 77 0.20 -6.59 6.86
N CYS A 78 1.02 -6.97 7.86
CA CYS A 78 0.63 -7.94 8.87
C CYS A 78 -0.61 -7.50 9.65
N MET A 79 -0.69 -6.24 10.06
CA MET A 79 -1.85 -5.70 10.80
C MET A 79 -3.12 -5.70 9.96
N VAL A 80 -3.05 -5.28 8.70
CA VAL A 80 -4.20 -5.31 7.77
C VAL A 80 -4.70 -6.74 7.57
N LYS A 81 -3.78 -7.69 7.37
CA LYS A 81 -4.12 -9.11 7.25
C LYS A 81 -4.79 -9.64 8.50
N GLU A 82 -4.24 -9.36 9.69
CA GLU A 82 -4.82 -9.79 10.95
C GLU A 82 -6.23 -9.23 11.15
N LEU A 83 -6.44 -7.93 10.95
CA LEU A 83 -7.75 -7.31 11.03
C LEU A 83 -8.75 -7.92 10.05
N ALA A 84 -8.33 -8.18 8.82
CA ALA A 84 -9.19 -8.78 7.81
C ALA A 84 -9.62 -10.20 8.20
N LEU A 85 -8.69 -11.04 8.67
CA LEU A 85 -8.95 -12.43 9.00
C LEU A 85 -9.72 -12.61 10.32
N THR A 86 -9.43 -11.77 11.33
CA THR A 86 -9.98 -11.94 12.68
C THR A 86 -11.26 -11.15 12.93
N HIS A 87 -11.48 -10.05 12.24
CA HIS A 87 -12.62 -9.16 12.46
C HIS A 87 -13.51 -9.01 11.22
N ILE A 88 -12.95 -8.61 10.07
CA ILE A 88 -13.76 -8.24 8.91
C ILE A 88 -14.44 -9.47 8.30
N LEU A 89 -13.66 -10.49 7.93
CA LEU A 89 -14.21 -11.69 7.29
C LEU A 89 -15.20 -12.46 8.19
N PRO A 90 -14.93 -12.69 9.49
CA PRO A 90 -15.90 -13.35 10.37
C PRO A 90 -17.20 -12.56 10.52
N SER A 91 -17.13 -11.23 10.65
CA SER A 91 -18.31 -10.38 10.75
C SER A 91 -19.14 -10.41 9.45
N ALA A 92 -18.49 -10.32 8.30
CA ALA A 92 -19.15 -10.41 6.99
C ALA A 92 -19.83 -11.78 6.77
N ILE A 93 -19.16 -12.88 7.15
CA ILE A 93 -19.71 -14.24 7.05
C ILE A 93 -20.91 -14.40 7.98
N THR A 94 -20.84 -13.87 9.22
CA THR A 94 -21.95 -13.89 10.16
C THR A 94 -23.16 -13.16 9.59
N TYR A 95 -22.97 -11.96 9.06
CA TYR A 95 -24.04 -11.19 8.44
C TYR A 95 -24.59 -11.88 7.19
N GLN A 96 -23.74 -12.45 6.35
CA GLN A 96 -24.16 -13.24 5.19
C GLN A 96 -25.04 -14.43 5.61
N THR A 97 -24.71 -15.11 6.70
CA THR A 97 -25.50 -16.23 7.24
C THR A 97 -26.89 -15.76 7.70
N GLN A 98 -27.00 -14.58 8.31
CA GLN A 98 -28.29 -13.98 8.67
C GLN A 98 -29.13 -13.66 7.42
N LEU A 99 -28.53 -13.08 6.39
CA LEU A 99 -29.19 -12.81 5.11
C LEU A 99 -29.66 -14.10 4.41
N MET A 100 -28.86 -15.17 4.46
CA MET A 100 -29.25 -16.47 3.91
C MET A 100 -30.47 -17.05 4.64
N THR A 101 -30.55 -16.89 5.95
CA THR A 101 -31.71 -17.31 6.75
C THR A 101 -32.95 -16.47 6.38
N LEU A 102 -32.80 -15.16 6.25
CA LEU A 102 -33.86 -14.25 5.84
C LEU A 102 -34.36 -14.56 4.41
N HIS A 103 -33.44 -14.79 3.47
CA HIS A 103 -33.75 -15.19 2.10
C HIS A 103 -34.60 -16.47 2.06
N LYS A 104 -34.24 -17.48 2.87
CA LYS A 104 -35.00 -18.72 3.00
C LYS A 104 -36.43 -18.45 3.50
N GLY A 105 -36.58 -17.62 4.54
CA GLY A 105 -37.90 -17.24 5.07
C GLY A 105 -38.74 -16.48 4.02
N TYR A 106 -38.21 -15.55 3.27
CA TYR A 106 -38.93 -14.86 2.20
C TYR A 106 -39.36 -15.79 1.06
N LYS A 107 -38.52 -16.76 0.72
CA LYS A 107 -38.85 -17.78 -0.27
C LYS A 107 -40.03 -18.66 0.20
N GLU A 108 -40.05 -19.07 1.44
CA GLU A 108 -41.16 -19.85 2.04
C GLU A 108 -42.48 -19.06 2.08
N LEU A 109 -42.41 -17.73 2.22
CA LEU A 109 -43.58 -16.83 2.19
C LEU A 109 -44.01 -16.37 0.78
N GLY A 110 -43.27 -16.76 -0.25
CA GLY A 110 -43.57 -16.37 -1.64
C GLY A 110 -43.28 -14.88 -1.95
N LEU A 111 -42.43 -14.20 -1.18
CA LEU A 111 -42.09 -12.79 -1.34
C LEU A 111 -40.91 -12.62 -2.34
N GLU A 112 -41.17 -12.82 -3.64
CA GLU A 112 -40.14 -12.89 -4.67
C GLU A 112 -39.26 -11.62 -4.75
N LYS A 113 -39.85 -10.43 -4.67
CA LYS A 113 -39.11 -9.16 -4.75
C LYS A 113 -38.11 -9.04 -3.60
N ALA A 114 -38.58 -9.24 -2.35
CA ALA A 114 -37.71 -9.19 -1.16
C ALA A 114 -36.63 -10.28 -1.21
N CYS A 115 -36.96 -11.45 -1.74
CA CYS A 115 -36.03 -12.55 -1.94
C CYS A 115 -34.88 -12.16 -2.90
N ASN A 116 -35.20 -11.51 -4.02
CA ASN A 116 -34.20 -11.05 -5.00
C ASN A 116 -33.30 -9.93 -4.43
N ASP A 117 -33.87 -8.99 -3.67
CA ASP A 117 -33.10 -7.90 -3.03
C ASP A 117 -32.06 -8.46 -2.05
N VAL A 118 -32.48 -9.43 -1.19
CA VAL A 118 -31.57 -10.09 -0.25
C VAL A 118 -30.53 -10.95 -0.97
N LYS A 119 -30.91 -11.63 -2.06
CA LYS A 119 -29.98 -12.40 -2.88
C LYS A 119 -28.85 -11.52 -3.43
N GLY A 120 -29.18 -10.33 -3.95
CA GLY A 120 -28.18 -9.37 -4.43
C GLY A 120 -27.17 -8.98 -3.33
N GLN A 121 -27.64 -8.73 -2.11
CA GLN A 121 -26.76 -8.43 -0.97
C GLN A 121 -25.85 -9.61 -0.60
N ILE A 122 -26.34 -10.83 -0.65
CA ILE A 122 -25.54 -12.04 -0.39
C ILE A 122 -24.42 -12.18 -1.44
N GLU A 123 -24.73 -11.95 -2.71
CA GLU A 123 -23.79 -12.02 -3.83
C GLU A 123 -22.70 -10.94 -3.70
N GLU A 124 -23.07 -9.73 -3.33
CA GLU A 124 -22.12 -8.61 -3.10
C GLU A 124 -21.16 -8.90 -1.94
N ILE A 125 -21.68 -9.37 -0.79
CA ILE A 125 -20.84 -9.77 0.34
C ILE A 125 -19.89 -10.90 -0.05
N HIS A 126 -20.39 -11.91 -0.79
CA HIS A 126 -19.54 -13.00 -1.27
C HIS A 126 -18.42 -12.52 -2.18
N PHE A 127 -18.71 -11.61 -3.09
CA PHE A 127 -17.74 -11.00 -3.98
C PHE A 127 -16.63 -10.29 -3.19
N HIS A 128 -17.00 -9.41 -2.26
CA HIS A 128 -16.04 -8.65 -1.46
C HIS A 128 -15.22 -9.54 -0.51
N THR A 129 -15.83 -10.52 0.14
CA THR A 129 -15.09 -11.45 1.01
C THR A 129 -14.10 -12.31 0.22
N SER A 130 -14.45 -12.71 -0.99
CA SER A 130 -13.55 -13.43 -1.90
C SER A 130 -12.40 -12.53 -2.37
N ALA A 131 -12.69 -11.28 -2.72
CA ALA A 131 -11.67 -10.29 -3.11
C ALA A 131 -10.67 -10.03 -1.96
N ILE A 132 -11.15 -9.86 -0.73
CA ILE A 132 -10.28 -9.69 0.45
C ILE A 132 -9.36 -10.91 0.64
N ARG A 133 -9.87 -12.13 0.56
CA ARG A 133 -9.06 -13.36 0.67
C ARG A 133 -7.98 -13.44 -0.40
N ASN A 134 -8.34 -13.10 -1.64
CA ASN A 134 -7.39 -13.09 -2.75
C ASN A 134 -6.29 -12.03 -2.55
N SER A 135 -6.66 -10.83 -2.09
CA SER A 135 -5.69 -9.77 -1.78
C SER A 135 -4.72 -10.18 -0.66
N ILE A 136 -5.22 -10.84 0.39
CA ILE A 136 -4.36 -11.37 1.46
C ILE A 136 -3.37 -12.40 0.91
N SER A 137 -3.82 -13.31 0.03
CA SER A 137 -2.94 -14.30 -0.60
C SER A 137 -1.85 -13.64 -1.45
N LEU A 138 -2.20 -12.58 -2.19
CA LEU A 138 -1.22 -11.80 -2.96
C LEU A 138 -0.21 -11.08 -2.06
N MET A 139 -0.65 -10.52 -0.95
CA MET A 139 0.24 -9.90 0.05
C MET A 139 1.22 -10.93 0.66
N ASP A 140 0.75 -12.13 0.98
CA ASP A 140 1.60 -13.20 1.51
C ASP A 140 2.66 -13.65 0.50
N ASN A 141 2.28 -13.77 -0.77
CA ASN A 141 3.22 -14.13 -1.83
C ASN A 141 4.28 -13.03 -2.03
N ALA A 142 3.86 -11.76 -2.09
CA ALA A 142 4.78 -10.63 -2.19
C ALA A 142 5.74 -10.54 -0.99
N GLY A 143 5.25 -10.77 0.24
CA GLY A 143 6.07 -10.83 1.44
C GLY A 143 7.11 -11.96 1.40
N ASN A 144 6.73 -13.16 0.92
CA ASN A 144 7.66 -14.28 0.76
C ASN A 144 8.72 -14.00 -0.30
N GLU A 145 8.36 -13.34 -1.40
CA GLU A 145 9.31 -12.95 -2.44
C GLU A 145 10.28 -11.87 -1.93
N SER A 146 9.81 -10.89 -1.15
CA SER A 146 10.66 -9.86 -0.57
C SER A 146 11.69 -10.43 0.41
N HIS A 147 11.32 -11.39 1.25
CA HIS A 147 12.25 -12.06 2.18
C HIS A 147 13.32 -12.90 1.49
N ASN A 148 13.12 -13.30 0.24
CA ASN A 148 14.11 -14.00 -0.56
C ASN A 148 15.08 -13.07 -1.30
N SER A 149 14.89 -11.75 -1.19
CA SER A 149 15.78 -10.76 -1.80
C SER A 149 17.15 -10.71 -1.10
N THR A 150 18.20 -10.47 -1.87
CA THR A 150 19.59 -10.52 -1.39
C THR A 150 20.03 -9.26 -0.65
N SER A 151 19.27 -8.19 -0.72
CA SER A 151 19.58 -6.93 -0.06
C SER A 151 18.32 -6.18 0.42
N VAL A 152 18.47 -5.39 1.47
CA VAL A 152 17.39 -4.52 2.00
C VAL A 152 16.87 -3.55 0.94
N GLU A 153 17.73 -3.11 0.03
CA GLU A 153 17.35 -2.24 -1.09
C GLU A 153 16.41 -2.94 -2.07
N GLU A 154 16.71 -4.19 -2.44
CA GLU A 154 15.85 -5.01 -3.28
C GLU A 154 14.53 -5.30 -2.57
N GLU A 155 14.57 -5.72 -1.31
CA GLU A 155 13.39 -5.96 -0.49
C GLU A 155 12.48 -4.74 -0.42
N SER A 156 13.03 -3.54 -0.22
CA SER A 156 12.26 -2.29 -0.18
C SER A 156 11.55 -1.97 -1.49
N LYS A 157 12.12 -2.34 -2.62
CA LYS A 157 11.54 -2.14 -3.97
C LYS A 157 10.45 -3.15 -4.30
N TRP A 158 10.48 -4.35 -3.71
CA TRP A 158 9.43 -5.36 -3.85
C TRP A 158 8.13 -5.00 -3.11
N LEU A 159 8.22 -4.23 -2.03
CA LEU A 159 7.08 -3.83 -1.19
C LEU A 159 6.30 -2.61 -1.73
N ASN A 160 6.61 -2.11 -2.91
CA ASN A 160 5.89 -1.05 -3.62
C ASN A 160 5.00 -1.65 -4.71
#